data_62ffe3466358b2fa725bfde71d2cdb43
#
_entry.id   62ffe3466358b2fa725bfde71d2cdb43
#
_cell.length_a   1.000
_cell.length_b   1.000
_cell.length_c   1.000
_cell.angle_alpha   90.00
_cell.angle_beta   90.00
_cell.angle_gamma   90.00
#
_symmetry.space_group_name_H-M   'P 1'
#
loop_
_entity.id
_entity.type
_entity.pdbx_description
1 polymer ?
#
loop_
_entity_poly.entity_id
_entity_poly.type
_entity_poly.pdbx_seq_one_letter_code
_entity_poly.pdbx_strand_id
1 'polypeptide(L)'
;MKEQLESLNSITINFGEQGIMIVNIILAFVMFGVALGIKLSTFKDVFQKPKSVITGIILQWVALPAVTFLVALILNPFITPMIALGMILVASCPGGNISNFLSSLSKGNIELSVSLTAATTAMAPFITPINFYFWSSLYNQFISRKYDIPMLVIPFGPMLEQILLLLGLPIVLGLLFSHFFPNATKKMIKPLQVLSVFLFIGMVIASMAQNFDIIVENIHY
;
A
#
# COMPACT_ATOMS: atom_id res chain seq x y z
N MET A 1 13.05 5.24 25.01
CA MET A 1 12.17 5.28 23.84
C MET A 1 12.36 4.06 22.92
N LYS A 2 13.60 3.72 22.45
CA LYS A 2 13.80 2.52 21.59
C LYS A 2 13.50 1.21 22.34
N GLU A 3 13.97 1.03 23.56
CA GLU A 3 13.68 -0.12 24.41
C GLU A 3 12.18 -0.31 24.68
N GLN A 4 11.45 0.79 24.83
CA GLN A 4 9.99 0.78 24.99
C GLN A 4 9.29 0.36 23.70
N LEU A 5 9.80 0.78 22.52
CA LEU A 5 9.30 0.37 21.23
C LEU A 5 9.64 -1.10 20.89
N GLU A 6 10.73 -1.63 21.46
CA GLU A 6 11.11 -3.04 21.27
C GLU A 6 10.11 -4.00 21.95
N SER A 7 9.50 -3.59 23.06
CA SER A 7 8.42 -4.38 23.67
C SER A 7 7.20 -4.51 22.77
N LEU A 8 6.94 -3.50 21.92
CA LEU A 8 5.85 -3.53 20.96
C LEU A 8 6.09 -4.48 19.77
N ASN A 9 7.35 -4.82 19.47
CA ASN A 9 7.69 -5.77 18.39
C ASN A 9 7.23 -7.20 18.69
N SER A 10 7.03 -7.57 19.96
CA SER A 10 6.53 -8.88 20.36
C SER A 10 5.00 -8.98 20.33
N ILE A 11 4.31 -7.85 20.12
CA ILE A 11 2.86 -7.80 20.08
C ILE A 11 2.39 -8.28 18.72
N THR A 12 1.69 -9.41 18.69
CA THR A 12 1.03 -9.91 17.49
C THR A 12 -0.46 -9.56 17.56
N ILE A 13 -0.93 -8.85 16.54
CA ILE A 13 -2.37 -8.57 16.39
C ILE A 13 -3.05 -9.88 15.97
N ASN A 14 -3.94 -10.39 16.83
CA ASN A 14 -4.61 -11.65 16.61
C ASN A 14 -5.97 -11.41 15.92
N PHE A 15 -6.06 -11.79 14.65
CA PHE A 15 -7.35 -11.76 13.93
C PHE A 15 -8.12 -13.09 13.99
N GLY A 16 -7.51 -14.18 14.47
CA GLY A 16 -8.03 -15.53 14.27
C GLY A 16 -8.13 -15.89 12.76
N GLU A 17 -8.26 -17.16 12.42
CA GLU A 17 -8.35 -17.59 11.01
C GLU A 17 -9.57 -17.00 10.28
N GLN A 18 -10.72 -16.95 10.96
CA GLN A 18 -11.94 -16.39 10.41
C GLN A 18 -11.83 -14.85 10.20
N GLY A 19 -11.19 -14.15 11.14
CA GLY A 19 -10.95 -12.71 11.01
C GLY A 19 -10.06 -12.37 9.84
N ILE A 20 -8.97 -13.12 9.61
CA ILE A 20 -8.09 -12.97 8.46
C ILE A 20 -8.86 -13.19 7.15
N MET A 21 -9.73 -14.20 7.08
CA MET A 21 -10.55 -14.46 5.90
C MET A 21 -11.50 -13.29 5.59
N ILE A 22 -12.17 -12.74 6.61
CA ILE A 22 -13.05 -11.59 6.46
C ILE A 22 -12.30 -10.36 5.98
N VAL A 23 -11.14 -10.07 6.58
CA VAL A 23 -10.26 -8.96 6.16
C VAL A 23 -9.87 -9.11 4.69
N ASN A 24 -9.45 -10.31 4.27
CA ASN A 24 -9.05 -10.59 2.89
C ASN A 24 -10.21 -10.38 1.90
N ILE A 25 -11.43 -10.80 2.24
CA ILE A 25 -12.63 -10.59 1.42
C ILE A 25 -12.94 -9.09 1.30
N ILE A 26 -12.88 -8.36 2.40
CA ILE A 26 -13.11 -6.91 2.41
C ILE A 26 -12.07 -6.21 1.56
N LEU A 27 -10.78 -6.54 1.71
CA LEU A 27 -9.70 -5.97 0.91
C LEU A 27 -9.87 -6.26 -0.58
N ALA A 28 -10.22 -7.50 -0.94
CA ALA A 28 -10.48 -7.87 -2.33
C ALA A 28 -11.65 -7.06 -2.92
N PHE A 29 -12.73 -6.87 -2.16
CA PHE A 29 -13.87 -6.07 -2.56
C PHE A 29 -13.51 -4.59 -2.73
N VAL A 30 -12.77 -4.02 -1.80
CA VAL A 30 -12.25 -2.64 -1.87
C VAL A 30 -11.39 -2.46 -3.12
N MET A 31 -10.48 -3.39 -3.39
CA MET A 31 -9.60 -3.35 -4.57
C MET A 31 -10.36 -3.48 -5.88
N PHE A 32 -11.39 -4.33 -5.93
CA PHE A 32 -12.30 -4.41 -7.07
C PHE A 32 -13.00 -3.05 -7.31
N GLY A 33 -13.53 -2.42 -6.26
CA GLY A 33 -14.15 -1.09 -6.32
C GLY A 33 -13.19 0.01 -6.82
N VAL A 34 -11.95 -0.03 -6.39
CA VAL A 34 -10.88 0.88 -6.89
C VAL A 34 -10.61 0.63 -8.37
N ALA A 35 -10.51 -0.63 -8.77
CA ALA A 35 -10.21 -1.01 -10.15
C ALA A 35 -11.31 -0.62 -11.14
N LEU A 36 -12.58 -0.65 -10.72
CA LEU A 36 -13.69 -0.12 -11.52
C LEU A 36 -13.55 1.39 -11.83
N GLY A 37 -12.86 2.12 -10.96
CA GLY A 37 -12.58 3.55 -11.15
C GLY A 37 -11.47 3.85 -12.15
N ILE A 38 -10.63 2.87 -12.49
CA ILE A 38 -9.52 3.03 -13.42
C ILE A 38 -10.07 3.06 -14.84
N LYS A 39 -9.93 4.22 -15.51
CA LYS A 39 -10.32 4.36 -16.92
C LYS A 39 -9.18 3.90 -17.81
N LEU A 40 -9.45 2.97 -18.72
CA LEU A 40 -8.47 2.52 -19.73
C LEU A 40 -8.00 3.66 -20.65
N SER A 41 -8.84 4.70 -20.85
CA SER A 41 -8.45 5.90 -21.58
C SER A 41 -7.29 6.66 -20.94
N THR A 42 -7.16 6.59 -19.60
CA THR A 42 -6.07 7.25 -18.86
C THR A 42 -4.70 6.68 -19.26
N PHE A 43 -4.65 5.41 -19.67
CA PHE A 43 -3.40 4.83 -20.19
C PHE A 43 -2.96 5.43 -21.52
N LYS A 44 -3.91 5.96 -22.34
CA LYS A 44 -3.56 6.68 -23.58
C LYS A 44 -2.82 7.98 -23.27
N ASP A 45 -3.19 8.66 -22.18
CA ASP A 45 -2.56 9.92 -21.76
C ASP A 45 -1.10 9.69 -21.33
N VAL A 46 -0.80 8.49 -20.78
CA VAL A 46 0.57 8.03 -20.50
C VAL A 46 1.42 8.03 -21.76
N PHE A 47 0.87 7.57 -22.88
CA PHE A 47 1.58 7.53 -24.16
C PHE A 47 1.69 8.90 -24.85
N GLN A 48 0.79 9.84 -24.55
CA GLN A 48 0.81 11.19 -25.13
C GLN A 48 1.84 12.11 -24.46
N LYS A 49 2.08 11.95 -23.15
CA LYS A 49 3.08 12.73 -22.37
C LYS A 49 4.07 11.82 -21.65
N PRO A 50 4.82 10.98 -22.39
CA PRO A 50 5.61 9.90 -21.79
C PRO A 50 6.68 10.42 -20.83
N LYS A 51 7.33 11.54 -21.14
CA LYS A 51 8.40 12.09 -20.27
C LYS A 51 7.90 12.41 -18.86
N SER A 52 6.79 13.13 -18.74
CA SER A 52 6.25 13.51 -17.43
C SER A 52 5.77 12.30 -16.62
N VAL A 53 5.15 11.33 -17.30
CA VAL A 53 4.65 10.11 -16.63
C VAL A 53 5.81 9.22 -16.21
N ILE A 54 6.80 8.98 -17.06
CA ILE A 54 7.98 8.18 -16.73
C ILE A 54 8.75 8.82 -15.58
N THR A 55 8.95 10.15 -15.60
CA THR A 55 9.59 10.86 -14.50
C THR A 55 8.80 10.67 -13.19
N GLY A 56 7.48 10.81 -13.22
CA GLY A 56 6.63 10.59 -12.04
C GLY A 56 6.71 9.16 -11.50
N ILE A 57 6.71 8.16 -12.39
CA ILE A 57 6.87 6.75 -12.02
C ILE A 57 8.25 6.50 -11.38
N ILE A 58 9.33 7.02 -11.96
CA ILE A 58 10.68 6.88 -11.39
C ILE A 58 10.77 7.55 -10.02
N LEU A 59 10.22 8.75 -9.88
CA LEU A 59 10.18 9.45 -8.59
C LEU A 59 9.42 8.65 -7.54
N GLN A 60 8.30 8.05 -7.91
CA GLN A 60 7.46 7.29 -6.98
C GLN A 60 8.04 5.92 -6.62
N TRP A 61 8.59 5.16 -7.59
CA TRP A 61 9.03 3.79 -7.37
C TRP A 61 10.50 3.66 -7.00
N VAL A 62 11.30 4.69 -7.28
CA VAL A 62 12.73 4.67 -6.98
C VAL A 62 13.09 5.75 -5.98
N ALA A 63 12.80 7.02 -6.28
CA ALA A 63 13.27 8.12 -5.46
C ALA A 63 12.58 8.14 -4.08
N LEU A 64 11.27 7.92 -4.00
CA LEU A 64 10.53 7.92 -2.74
C LEU A 64 10.99 6.79 -1.80
N PRO A 65 11.06 5.51 -2.23
CA PRO A 65 11.61 4.45 -1.39
C PRO A 65 13.10 4.67 -1.04
N ALA A 66 13.92 5.19 -1.95
CA ALA A 66 15.32 5.49 -1.68
C ALA A 66 15.48 6.54 -0.58
N VAL A 67 14.73 7.64 -0.67
CA VAL A 67 14.74 8.67 0.38
C VAL A 67 14.21 8.11 1.70
N THR A 68 13.14 7.32 1.66
CA THR A 68 12.59 6.67 2.87
C THR A 68 13.59 5.70 3.49
N PHE A 69 14.33 4.93 2.68
CA PHE A 69 15.41 4.08 3.14
C PHE A 69 16.51 4.90 3.86
N LEU A 70 16.94 6.03 3.29
CA LEU A 70 17.92 6.91 3.92
C LEU A 70 17.40 7.49 5.24
N VAL A 71 16.14 7.94 5.26
CA VAL A 71 15.48 8.43 6.48
C VAL A 71 15.41 7.34 7.53
N ALA A 72 15.03 6.11 7.16
CA ALA A 72 15.00 4.96 8.07
C ALA A 72 16.38 4.63 8.66
N LEU A 73 17.45 4.74 7.87
CA LEU A 73 18.83 4.58 8.36
C LEU A 73 19.23 5.68 9.36
N ILE A 74 18.85 6.94 9.10
CA ILE A 74 19.11 8.07 10.00
C ILE A 74 18.33 7.92 11.30
N LEU A 75 17.07 7.50 11.21
CA LEU A 75 16.17 7.33 12.37
C LEU A 75 16.41 6.03 13.13
N ASN A 76 17.24 5.11 12.63
CA ASN A 76 17.48 3.80 13.26
C ASN A 76 17.83 3.84 14.75
N PRO A 77 18.55 4.86 15.30
CA PRO A 77 18.76 4.97 16.73
C PRO A 77 17.47 5.21 17.54
N PHE A 78 16.43 5.74 16.92
CA PHE A 78 15.17 6.16 17.55
C PHE A 78 13.99 5.25 17.29
N ILE A 79 14.02 4.48 16.19
CA ILE A 79 12.94 3.59 15.75
C ILE A 79 13.38 2.12 15.75
N THR A 80 12.40 1.22 15.81
CA THR A 80 12.67 -0.21 15.67
C THR A 80 12.78 -0.62 14.20
N PRO A 81 13.46 -1.74 13.88
CA PRO A 81 13.52 -2.26 12.52
C PRO A 81 12.14 -2.50 11.89
N MET A 82 11.14 -2.90 12.69
CA MET A 82 9.76 -3.10 12.23
C MET A 82 9.11 -1.80 11.76
N ILE A 83 9.30 -0.69 12.49
CA ILE A 83 8.82 0.63 12.08
C ILE A 83 9.50 1.07 10.77
N ALA A 84 10.81 0.87 10.67
CA ALA A 84 11.56 1.18 9.45
C ALA A 84 11.04 0.38 8.24
N LEU A 85 10.79 -0.92 8.40
CA LEU A 85 10.20 -1.77 7.37
C LEU A 85 8.78 -1.31 6.99
N GLY A 86 7.97 -0.89 7.97
CA GLY A 86 6.67 -0.28 7.73
C GLY A 86 6.74 1.00 6.88
N MET A 87 7.70 1.88 7.17
CA MET A 87 7.96 3.09 6.37
C MET A 87 8.34 2.74 4.93
N ILE A 88 9.23 1.77 4.73
CA ILE A 88 9.65 1.29 3.41
C ILE A 88 8.48 0.67 2.65
N LEU A 89 7.62 -0.09 3.34
CA LEU A 89 6.41 -0.68 2.75
C LEU A 89 5.48 0.40 2.22
N VAL A 90 5.18 1.41 3.04
CA VAL A 90 4.31 2.54 2.64
C VAL A 90 4.90 3.29 1.44
N ALA A 91 6.22 3.53 1.43
CA ALA A 91 6.91 4.18 0.32
C ALA A 91 6.90 3.34 -0.98
N SER A 92 6.78 2.02 -0.86
CA SER A 92 6.70 1.10 -1.99
C SER A 92 5.30 0.99 -2.60
N CYS A 93 4.27 1.53 -1.91
CA CYS A 93 2.90 1.53 -2.39
C CYS A 93 2.65 2.61 -3.46
N PRO A 94 1.63 2.42 -4.34
CA PRO A 94 1.23 3.44 -5.30
C PRO A 94 0.63 4.67 -4.62
N GLY A 95 0.64 5.81 -5.32
CA GLY A 95 -0.04 7.03 -4.87
C GLY A 95 -1.55 6.84 -4.73
N GLY A 96 -2.15 7.43 -3.69
CA GLY A 96 -3.59 7.35 -3.46
C GLY A 96 -4.39 8.50 -4.08
N ASN A 97 -5.71 8.39 -4.04
CA ASN A 97 -6.64 9.40 -4.53
C ASN A 97 -6.49 10.78 -3.83
N ILE A 98 -5.92 10.79 -2.62
CA ILE A 98 -5.61 12.02 -1.89
C ILE A 98 -4.61 12.89 -2.66
N SER A 99 -3.64 12.27 -3.37
CA SER A 99 -2.68 13.01 -4.20
C SER A 99 -3.37 13.77 -5.34
N ASN A 100 -4.42 13.19 -5.92
CA ASN A 100 -5.22 13.83 -6.97
C ASN A 100 -5.99 15.04 -6.43
N PHE A 101 -6.55 14.91 -5.23
CA PHE A 101 -7.23 15.99 -4.53
C PHE A 101 -6.26 17.13 -4.18
N LEU A 102 -5.09 16.82 -3.63
CA LEU A 102 -4.05 17.81 -3.34
C LEU A 102 -3.53 18.51 -4.61
N SER A 103 -3.37 17.77 -5.70
CA SER A 103 -3.01 18.35 -7.01
C SER A 103 -4.08 19.33 -7.51
N SER A 104 -5.36 19.04 -7.26
CA SER A 104 -6.46 19.95 -7.57
C SER A 104 -6.41 21.22 -6.72
N LEU A 105 -6.18 21.11 -5.40
CA LEU A 105 -6.07 22.24 -4.49
C LEU A 105 -4.89 23.17 -4.83
N SER A 106 -3.75 22.57 -5.19
CA SER A 106 -2.53 23.32 -5.54
C SER A 106 -2.53 23.85 -6.98
N LYS A 107 -3.66 23.74 -7.71
CA LYS A 107 -3.77 24.09 -9.13
C LYS A 107 -2.73 23.40 -10.02
N GLY A 108 -2.30 22.20 -9.63
CA GLY A 108 -1.38 21.37 -10.38
C GLY A 108 -2.05 20.66 -11.56
N ASN A 109 -1.28 19.84 -12.26
CA ASN A 109 -1.81 19.06 -13.38
C ASN A 109 -2.56 17.82 -12.88
N ILE A 110 -3.88 17.95 -12.76
CA ILE A 110 -4.78 16.89 -12.26
C ILE A 110 -4.76 15.68 -13.21
N GLU A 111 -4.73 15.89 -14.53
CA GLU A 111 -4.70 14.80 -15.52
C GLU A 111 -3.46 13.93 -15.33
N LEU A 112 -2.30 14.57 -15.16
CA LEU A 112 -1.05 13.84 -14.89
C LEU A 112 -1.13 13.06 -13.56
N SER A 113 -1.64 13.67 -12.50
CA SER A 113 -1.80 13.03 -11.19
C SER A 113 -2.71 11.79 -11.27
N VAL A 114 -3.86 11.92 -11.91
CA VAL A 114 -4.80 10.82 -12.13
C VAL A 114 -4.19 9.71 -13.00
N SER A 115 -3.46 10.08 -14.05
CA SER A 115 -2.80 9.12 -14.94
C SER A 115 -1.71 8.34 -14.22
N LEU A 116 -0.91 9.01 -13.40
CA LEU A 116 0.11 8.37 -12.55
C LEU A 116 -0.53 7.43 -11.54
N THR A 117 -1.55 7.89 -10.81
CA THR A 117 -2.25 7.06 -9.82
C THR A 117 -2.86 5.82 -10.47
N ALA A 118 -3.53 5.97 -11.62
CA ALA A 118 -4.14 4.84 -12.31
C ALA A 118 -3.08 3.82 -12.80
N ALA A 119 -2.00 4.30 -13.42
CA ALA A 119 -0.93 3.45 -13.91
C ALA A 119 -0.22 2.71 -12.78
N THR A 120 0.16 3.42 -11.71
CA THR A 120 0.87 2.84 -10.58
C THR A 120 0.00 1.89 -9.77
N THR A 121 -1.30 2.18 -9.61
CA THR A 121 -2.25 1.27 -8.94
C THR A 121 -2.46 -0.02 -9.73
N ALA A 122 -2.58 0.06 -11.06
CA ALA A 122 -2.73 -1.14 -11.89
C ALA A 122 -1.49 -2.05 -11.84
N MET A 123 -0.30 -1.47 -11.69
CA MET A 123 0.96 -2.21 -11.60
C MET A 123 1.36 -2.57 -10.16
N ALA A 124 0.66 -2.05 -9.15
CA ALA A 124 0.96 -2.25 -7.74
C ALA A 124 1.12 -3.72 -7.31
N PRO A 125 0.26 -4.66 -7.74
CA PRO A 125 0.39 -6.06 -7.33
C PRO A 125 1.76 -6.68 -7.65
N PHE A 126 2.41 -6.20 -8.69
CA PHE A 126 3.75 -6.67 -9.10
C PHE A 126 4.86 -5.80 -8.53
N ILE A 127 4.73 -4.49 -8.68
CA ILE A 127 5.82 -3.55 -8.36
C ILE A 127 5.98 -3.37 -6.86
N THR A 128 4.89 -3.28 -6.09
CA THR A 128 4.98 -3.08 -4.64
C THR A 128 5.75 -4.18 -3.92
N PRO A 129 5.48 -5.49 -4.14
CA PRO A 129 6.25 -6.54 -3.46
C PRO A 129 7.72 -6.57 -3.90
N ILE A 130 8.00 -6.35 -5.18
CA ILE A 130 9.38 -6.31 -5.69
C ILE A 130 10.15 -5.15 -5.06
N ASN A 131 9.54 -3.97 -5.04
CA ASN A 131 10.13 -2.75 -4.52
C ASN A 131 10.35 -2.85 -3.00
N PHE A 132 9.34 -3.32 -2.27
CA PHE A 132 9.45 -3.56 -0.83
C PHE A 132 10.54 -4.58 -0.51
N TYR A 133 10.58 -5.72 -1.22
CA TYR A 133 11.61 -6.73 -1.01
C TYR A 133 13.02 -6.19 -1.24
N PHE A 134 13.23 -5.44 -2.32
CA PHE A 134 14.52 -4.85 -2.65
C PHE A 134 15.01 -3.90 -1.55
N TRP A 135 14.20 -2.89 -1.19
CA TRP A 135 14.61 -1.87 -0.22
C TRP A 135 14.68 -2.41 1.22
N SER A 136 13.79 -3.32 1.60
CA SER A 136 13.81 -3.95 2.92
C SER A 136 15.00 -4.90 3.07
N SER A 137 15.37 -5.65 2.02
CA SER A 137 16.56 -6.49 2.03
C SER A 137 17.84 -5.64 2.16
N LEU A 138 17.88 -4.53 1.43
CA LEU A 138 19.00 -3.59 1.52
C LEU A 138 19.11 -2.98 2.93
N TYR A 139 17.97 -2.57 3.51
CA TYR A 139 17.93 -2.07 4.88
C TYR A 139 18.42 -3.12 5.90
N ASN A 140 17.91 -4.35 5.81
CA ASN A 140 18.32 -5.46 6.67
C ASN A 140 19.82 -5.72 6.58
N GLN A 141 20.41 -5.74 5.37
CA GLN A 141 21.85 -5.94 5.21
C GLN A 141 22.68 -4.84 5.88
N PHE A 142 22.25 -3.57 5.77
CA PHE A 142 22.93 -2.46 6.43
C PHE A 142 22.86 -2.58 7.96
N ILE A 143 21.67 -2.87 8.50
CA ILE A 143 21.45 -2.93 9.93
C ILE A 143 22.15 -4.15 10.55
N SER A 144 22.06 -5.34 9.94
CA SER A 144 22.72 -6.54 10.42
C SER A 144 24.23 -6.38 10.48
N ARG A 145 24.84 -5.75 9.47
CA ARG A 145 26.30 -5.49 9.46
C ARG A 145 26.73 -4.48 10.51
N LYS A 146 25.91 -3.46 10.78
CA LYS A 146 26.27 -2.36 11.67
C LYS A 146 26.03 -2.67 13.15
N TYR A 147 25.01 -3.44 13.46
CA TYR A 147 24.53 -3.67 14.84
C TYR A 147 24.58 -5.13 15.28
N ASP A 148 25.10 -6.03 14.43
CA ASP A 148 25.15 -7.49 14.70
C ASP A 148 23.78 -8.10 15.10
N ILE A 149 22.71 -7.58 14.46
CA ILE A 149 21.34 -8.02 14.71
C ILE A 149 20.99 -9.13 13.70
N PRO A 150 20.26 -10.19 14.12
CA PRO A 150 19.80 -11.22 13.21
C PRO A 150 19.02 -10.63 12.02
N MET A 151 19.34 -11.12 10.81
CA MET A 151 18.67 -10.66 9.60
C MET A 151 17.19 -11.07 9.62
N LEU A 152 16.30 -10.10 9.44
CA LEU A 152 14.87 -10.38 9.30
C LEU A 152 14.60 -11.06 7.94
N VAL A 153 14.14 -12.30 7.98
CA VAL A 153 13.83 -13.06 6.77
C VAL A 153 12.46 -12.61 6.24
N ILE A 154 12.47 -11.99 5.06
CA ILE A 154 11.23 -11.62 4.37
C ILE A 154 10.95 -12.69 3.31
N PRO A 155 9.90 -13.52 3.49
CA PRO A 155 9.57 -14.58 2.56
C PRO A 155 8.94 -14.03 1.28
N PHE A 156 9.78 -13.69 0.29
CA PHE A 156 9.33 -13.04 -0.95
C PHE A 156 8.27 -13.84 -1.71
N GLY A 157 8.45 -15.16 -1.83
CA GLY A 157 7.51 -16.02 -2.57
C GLY A 157 6.09 -16.01 -2.01
N PRO A 158 5.89 -16.40 -0.73
CA PRO A 158 4.58 -16.33 -0.08
C PRO A 158 3.98 -14.92 -0.06
N MET A 159 4.80 -13.88 0.17
CA MET A 159 4.36 -12.49 0.14
C MET A 159 3.84 -12.10 -1.24
N LEU A 160 4.57 -12.43 -2.30
CA LEU A 160 4.17 -12.15 -3.68
C LEU A 160 2.87 -12.87 -4.04
N GLU A 161 2.75 -14.15 -3.69
CA GLU A 161 1.55 -14.94 -3.94
C GLU A 161 0.31 -14.33 -3.28
N GLN A 162 0.41 -13.99 -1.99
CA GLN A 162 -0.69 -13.34 -1.25
C GLN A 162 -1.08 -12.01 -1.88
N ILE A 163 -0.12 -11.16 -2.23
CA ILE A 163 -0.39 -9.86 -2.85
C ILE A 163 -1.04 -10.02 -4.22
N LEU A 164 -0.58 -10.97 -5.05
CA LEU A 164 -1.18 -11.24 -6.35
C LEU A 164 -2.62 -11.74 -6.22
N LEU A 165 -2.91 -12.60 -5.26
CA LEU A 165 -4.27 -13.10 -5.02
C LEU A 165 -5.18 -12.01 -4.44
N LEU A 166 -4.72 -11.27 -3.44
CA LEU A 166 -5.56 -10.30 -2.73
C LEU A 166 -5.75 -8.98 -3.48
N LEU A 167 -4.73 -8.52 -4.20
CA LEU A 167 -4.78 -7.26 -4.94
C LEU A 167 -4.87 -7.48 -6.45
N GLY A 168 -4.06 -8.39 -6.99
CA GLY A 168 -3.96 -8.61 -8.43
C GLY A 168 -5.25 -9.15 -9.04
N LEU A 169 -5.81 -10.22 -8.47
CA LEU A 169 -7.04 -10.83 -8.97
C LEU A 169 -8.22 -9.84 -8.98
N PRO A 170 -8.56 -9.13 -7.88
CA PRO A 170 -9.65 -8.15 -7.89
C PRO A 170 -9.43 -7.00 -8.86
N ILE A 171 -8.18 -6.52 -9.03
CA ILE A 171 -7.85 -5.45 -9.98
C ILE A 171 -8.10 -5.93 -11.41
N VAL A 172 -7.63 -7.11 -11.78
CA VAL A 172 -7.86 -7.67 -13.11
C VAL A 172 -9.36 -7.86 -13.38
N LEU A 173 -10.09 -8.44 -12.43
CA LEU A 173 -11.55 -8.63 -12.55
C LEU A 173 -12.28 -7.27 -12.66
N GLY A 174 -11.88 -6.26 -11.89
CA GLY A 174 -12.47 -4.92 -11.96
C GLY A 174 -12.21 -4.23 -13.29
N LEU A 175 -11.00 -4.32 -13.83
CA LEU A 175 -10.65 -3.79 -15.15
C LEU A 175 -11.41 -4.49 -16.28
N LEU A 176 -11.50 -5.82 -16.24
CA LEU A 176 -12.27 -6.60 -17.21
C LEU A 176 -13.75 -6.24 -17.14
N PHE A 177 -14.31 -6.18 -15.94
CA PHE A 177 -15.71 -5.77 -15.75
C PHE A 177 -15.97 -4.36 -16.28
N SER A 178 -15.10 -3.41 -15.98
CA SER A 178 -15.17 -2.04 -16.48
C SER A 178 -15.10 -1.97 -18.01
N HIS A 179 -14.30 -2.84 -18.62
CA HIS A 179 -14.17 -2.91 -20.08
C HIS A 179 -15.40 -3.50 -20.75
N PHE A 180 -15.90 -4.63 -20.27
CA PHE A 180 -17.03 -5.35 -20.89
C PHE A 180 -18.40 -4.73 -20.56
N PHE A 181 -18.53 -4.12 -19.38
CA PHE A 181 -19.80 -3.57 -18.88
C PHE A 181 -19.70 -2.07 -18.50
N PRO A 182 -19.35 -1.16 -19.43
CA PRO A 182 -19.09 0.24 -19.10
C PRO A 182 -20.32 0.97 -18.53
N ASN A 183 -21.53 0.63 -18.97
CA ASN A 183 -22.76 1.23 -18.48
C ASN A 183 -23.13 0.79 -17.05
N ALA A 184 -22.91 -0.47 -16.72
CA ALA A 184 -23.06 -0.99 -15.36
C ALA A 184 -22.01 -0.36 -14.43
N THR A 185 -20.76 -0.29 -14.87
CA THR A 185 -19.66 0.33 -14.12
C THR A 185 -19.99 1.77 -13.72
N LYS A 186 -20.47 2.60 -14.66
CA LYS A 186 -20.86 3.99 -14.36
C LYS A 186 -21.90 4.13 -13.28
N LYS A 187 -22.83 3.16 -13.18
CA LYS A 187 -23.88 3.15 -12.15
C LYS A 187 -23.37 2.62 -10.80
N MET A 188 -22.45 1.63 -10.83
CA MET A 188 -22.00 0.90 -9.64
C MET A 188 -20.78 1.53 -8.96
N ILE A 189 -19.97 2.31 -9.67
CA ILE A 189 -18.70 2.84 -9.15
C ILE A 189 -18.89 3.66 -7.88
N LYS A 190 -19.82 4.62 -7.85
CA LYS A 190 -20.06 5.47 -6.68
C LYS A 190 -20.56 4.67 -5.46
N PRO A 191 -21.65 3.86 -5.57
CA PRO A 191 -22.12 3.08 -4.43
C PRO A 191 -21.10 2.07 -3.94
N LEU A 192 -20.33 1.42 -4.83
CA LEU A 192 -19.25 0.50 -4.44
C LEU A 192 -18.11 1.21 -3.72
N GLN A 193 -17.69 2.38 -4.18
CA GLN A 193 -16.64 3.16 -3.51
C GLN A 193 -17.08 3.60 -2.12
N VAL A 194 -18.32 4.07 -1.96
CA VAL A 194 -18.88 4.44 -0.66
C VAL A 194 -18.96 3.22 0.26
N LEU A 195 -19.48 2.10 -0.23
CA LEU A 195 -19.54 0.85 0.52
C LEU A 195 -18.13 0.37 0.93
N SER A 196 -17.14 0.47 0.05
CA SER A 196 -15.75 0.13 0.35
C SER A 196 -15.19 0.94 1.51
N VAL A 197 -15.49 2.24 1.59
CA VAL A 197 -15.06 3.10 2.69
C VAL A 197 -15.72 2.64 4.01
N PHE A 198 -17.03 2.36 4.01
CA PHE A 198 -17.71 1.88 5.19
C PHE A 198 -17.19 0.51 5.66
N LEU A 199 -16.97 -0.41 4.74
CA LEU A 199 -16.37 -1.71 5.05
C LEU A 199 -14.96 -1.57 5.62
N PHE A 200 -14.15 -0.68 5.05
CA PHE A 200 -12.80 -0.41 5.57
C PHE A 200 -12.83 0.18 6.98
N ILE A 201 -13.68 1.19 7.23
CA ILE A 201 -13.85 1.78 8.56
C ILE A 201 -14.37 0.72 9.55
N GLY A 202 -15.37 -0.08 9.16
CA GLY A 202 -15.87 -1.17 9.98
C GLY A 202 -14.82 -2.21 10.34
N MET A 203 -13.96 -2.56 9.38
CA MET A 203 -12.82 -3.46 9.59
C MET A 203 -11.81 -2.86 10.60
N VAL A 204 -11.48 -1.58 10.47
CA VAL A 204 -10.58 -0.90 11.42
C VAL A 204 -11.16 -0.89 12.83
N ILE A 205 -12.44 -0.53 12.97
CA ILE A 205 -13.14 -0.53 14.27
C ILE A 205 -13.17 -1.94 14.87
N ALA A 206 -13.52 -2.95 14.09
CA ALA A 206 -13.54 -4.33 14.55
C ALA A 206 -12.16 -4.84 14.98
N SER A 207 -11.10 -4.50 14.21
CA SER A 207 -9.73 -4.80 14.57
C SER A 207 -9.30 -4.13 15.86
N MET A 208 -9.64 -2.85 16.05
CA MET A 208 -9.35 -2.14 17.30
C MET A 208 -10.12 -2.72 18.48
N ALA A 209 -11.39 -3.09 18.30
CA ALA A 209 -12.19 -3.69 19.34
C ALA A 209 -11.67 -5.08 19.79
N GLN A 210 -11.21 -5.91 18.84
CA GLN A 210 -10.62 -7.21 19.15
C GLN A 210 -9.28 -7.12 19.89
N ASN A 211 -8.54 -6.05 19.68
CA ASN A 211 -7.22 -5.83 20.26
C ASN A 211 -7.24 -4.69 21.30
N PHE A 212 -8.42 -4.37 21.84
CA PHE A 212 -8.60 -3.22 22.73
C PHE A 212 -7.72 -3.28 23.97
N ASP A 213 -7.59 -4.46 24.62
CA ASP A 213 -6.77 -4.65 25.80
C ASP A 213 -5.29 -4.37 25.50
N ILE A 214 -4.80 -4.89 24.35
CA ILE A 214 -3.42 -4.65 23.88
C ILE A 214 -3.18 -3.16 23.63
N ILE A 215 -4.16 -2.46 23.04
CA ILE A 215 -4.06 -1.03 22.75
C ILE A 215 -4.03 -0.23 24.05
N VAL A 216 -4.90 -0.54 25.02
CA VAL A 216 -5.00 0.17 26.31
C VAL A 216 -3.74 -0.01 27.14
N GLU A 217 -3.20 -1.25 27.20
CA GLU A 217 -1.95 -1.51 27.91
C GLU A 217 -0.75 -0.75 27.34
N ASN A 218 -0.76 -0.45 26.03
CA ASN A 218 0.36 0.17 25.33
C ASN A 218 0.10 1.64 24.92
N ILE A 219 -1.02 2.24 25.30
CA ILE A 219 -1.38 3.63 24.91
C ILE A 219 -0.49 4.68 25.60
N HIS A 220 0.27 4.30 26.59
CA HIS A 220 1.16 5.21 27.35
C HIS A 220 2.58 5.30 26.74
N TYR A 221 2.83 4.63 25.63
CA TYR A 221 4.08 4.64 24.87
C TYR A 221 3.92 5.40 23.56
#